data_d0c7c320aa7a215d5ffa4d12aaba8ad2
#
_entry.id   d0c7c320aa7a215d5ffa4d12aaba8ad2
#
_cell.length_a   1.000
_cell.length_b   1.000
_cell.length_c   1.000
_cell.angle_alpha   90.00
_cell.angle_beta   90.00
_cell.angle_gamma   90.00
#
_symmetry.space_group_name_H-M   'P 1'
#
loop_
_entity.id
_entity.type
_entity.pdbx_description
1 polymer ?
#
loop_
_entity_poly.entity_id
_entity_poly.type
_entity_poly.pdbx_seq_one_letter_code
_entity_poly.pdbx_strand_id
1 'polypeptide(L)'
;MLNPILYLAVFSLVFSVVLRNGLPHFPVYLLSGLLAWNLFSTSLAMGARSVVDNANLVTKVYFPREILPLASVGAAGVDFLTQSIVLVGFMAAFRYGVLGWNLLLIPLALVGLLLFTSAFALLVAALNVQYRDTQHLLTLALLVWFWLTPVVYPSALVWAGIHRFRFLYLANPVADVVLGFQRALYGVVSPTVVHQGGKVTTIHVLAPVSLGWLVMLLGAVAVGSAVMLGLACWRFSTKDY
;
A
#
# COMPACT_ATOMS: atom_id res chain seq x y z
N MET A 1 -17.91 -2.29 0.56
CA MET A 1 -18.03 -0.91 1.08
C MET A 1 -18.05 -0.81 2.61
N LEU A 2 -18.48 -1.82 3.35
CA LEU A 2 -18.48 -1.77 4.82
C LEU A 2 -17.08 -1.88 5.45
N ASN A 3 -16.17 -2.65 4.86
CA ASN A 3 -14.85 -2.90 5.42
C ASN A 3 -14.03 -1.64 5.75
N PRO A 4 -13.90 -0.64 4.85
CA PRO A 4 -13.16 0.58 5.17
C PRO A 4 -13.76 1.35 6.35
N ILE A 5 -15.08 1.41 6.41
CA ILE A 5 -15.81 2.10 7.50
C ILE A 5 -15.62 1.36 8.83
N LEU A 6 -15.68 0.04 8.82
CA LEU A 6 -15.41 -0.79 10.00
C LEU A 6 -13.95 -0.66 10.47
N TYR A 7 -12.98 -0.70 9.56
CA TYR A 7 -11.59 -0.43 9.91
C TYR A 7 -11.42 0.94 10.54
N LEU A 8 -12.02 1.98 9.93
CA LEU A 8 -12.00 3.34 10.46
C LEU A 8 -12.59 3.41 11.87
N ALA A 9 -13.77 2.83 12.07
CA ALA A 9 -14.46 2.85 13.35
C ALA A 9 -13.66 2.09 14.43
N VAL A 10 -13.23 0.87 14.15
CA VAL A 10 -12.51 0.02 15.11
C VAL A 10 -11.15 0.64 15.46
N PHE A 11 -10.37 1.01 14.46
CA PHE A 11 -9.05 1.57 14.71
C PHE A 11 -9.12 2.96 15.35
N SER A 12 -10.08 3.81 14.94
CA SER A 12 -10.30 5.10 15.58
C SER A 12 -10.63 4.92 17.06
N LEU A 13 -11.51 3.96 17.39
CA LEU A 13 -11.88 3.65 18.77
C LEU A 13 -10.68 3.10 19.56
N VAL A 14 -9.95 2.14 19.01
CA VAL A 14 -8.79 1.53 19.67
C VAL A 14 -7.71 2.56 19.94
N PHE A 15 -7.33 3.35 18.94
CA PHE A 15 -6.21 4.29 19.08
C PHE A 15 -6.57 5.58 19.78
N SER A 16 -7.82 6.06 19.70
CA SER A 16 -8.24 7.29 20.39
C SER A 16 -8.66 7.03 21.84
N VAL A 17 -9.36 5.91 22.10
CA VAL A 17 -9.97 5.62 23.42
C VAL A 17 -9.08 4.68 24.25
N VAL A 18 -8.60 3.59 23.66
CA VAL A 18 -7.87 2.55 24.41
C VAL A 18 -6.40 2.90 24.58
N LEU A 19 -5.71 3.26 23.49
CA LEU A 19 -4.26 3.51 23.53
C LEU A 19 -3.90 4.95 23.91
N ARG A 20 -4.83 5.90 23.84
CA ARG A 20 -4.61 7.32 24.16
C ARG A 20 -3.29 7.86 23.61
N ASN A 21 -2.91 7.44 22.40
CA ASN A 21 -1.60 7.68 21.80
C ASN A 21 -1.29 9.16 21.58
N GLY A 22 -2.22 10.07 21.89
CA GLY A 22 -2.03 11.52 21.75
C GLY A 22 -1.72 11.98 20.32
N LEU A 23 -1.80 11.07 19.33
CA LEU A 23 -1.52 11.39 17.93
C LEU A 23 -2.78 12.02 17.33
N PRO A 24 -2.76 13.32 17.02
CA PRO A 24 -3.91 13.96 16.42
C PRO A 24 -4.12 13.40 15.02
N HIS A 25 -5.40 13.22 14.70
CA HIS A 25 -5.84 12.79 13.38
C HIS A 25 -5.27 11.43 12.92
N PHE A 26 -4.93 10.55 13.86
CA PHE A 26 -4.41 9.21 13.59
C PHE A 26 -5.26 8.39 12.59
N PRO A 27 -6.60 8.50 12.55
CA PRO A 27 -7.41 7.83 11.53
C PRO A 27 -7.01 8.16 10.09
N VAL A 28 -6.64 9.41 9.81
CA VAL A 28 -6.18 9.82 8.47
C VAL A 28 -4.84 9.17 8.12
N TYR A 29 -3.91 9.13 9.10
CA TYR A 29 -2.64 8.45 8.96
C TYR A 29 -2.83 6.96 8.61
N LEU A 30 -3.65 6.28 9.41
CA LEU A 30 -3.93 4.85 9.25
C LEU A 30 -4.59 4.54 7.91
N LEU A 31 -5.67 5.28 7.57
CA LEU A 31 -6.41 5.06 6.32
C LEU A 31 -5.56 5.32 5.09
N SER A 32 -4.70 6.35 5.12
CA SER A 32 -3.80 6.64 4.00
C SER A 32 -2.84 5.48 3.73
N GLY A 33 -2.34 4.82 4.77
CA GLY A 33 -1.49 3.62 4.65
C GLY A 33 -2.29 2.38 4.23
N LEU A 34 -3.47 2.17 4.83
CA LEU A 34 -4.35 1.04 4.51
C LEU A 34 -4.84 1.06 3.06
N LEU A 35 -5.07 2.24 2.49
CA LEU A 35 -5.46 2.41 1.09
C LEU A 35 -4.46 1.74 0.13
N ALA A 36 -3.19 2.09 0.26
CA ALA A 36 -2.12 1.52 -0.56
C ALA A 36 -1.93 0.01 -0.27
N TRP A 37 -1.97 -0.38 1.00
CA TRP A 37 -1.84 -1.77 1.41
C TRP A 37 -2.96 -2.65 0.89
N ASN A 38 -4.23 -2.20 0.99
CA ASN A 38 -5.39 -2.95 0.54
C ASN A 38 -5.35 -3.18 -0.98
N LEU A 39 -5.00 -2.15 -1.76
CA LEU A 39 -4.81 -2.30 -3.20
C LEU A 39 -3.79 -3.39 -3.51
N PHE A 40 -2.63 -3.35 -2.86
CA PHE A 40 -1.57 -4.33 -3.04
C PHE A 40 -2.00 -5.74 -2.65
N SER A 41 -2.42 -5.93 -1.40
CA SER A 41 -2.73 -7.25 -0.85
C SER A 41 -3.92 -7.93 -1.52
N THR A 42 -4.99 -7.16 -1.80
CA THR A 42 -6.18 -7.68 -2.50
C THR A 42 -5.85 -8.08 -3.93
N SER A 43 -5.10 -7.24 -4.66
CA SER A 43 -4.66 -7.55 -6.02
C SER A 43 -3.85 -8.84 -6.07
N LEU A 44 -2.91 -9.05 -5.14
CA LEU A 44 -2.11 -10.27 -5.10
C LEU A 44 -2.93 -11.49 -4.73
N ALA A 45 -3.82 -11.38 -3.75
CA ALA A 45 -4.67 -12.48 -3.33
C ALA A 45 -5.64 -12.93 -4.43
N MET A 46 -6.22 -11.98 -5.17
CA MET A 46 -7.09 -12.27 -6.32
C MET A 46 -6.28 -12.74 -7.54
N GLY A 47 -5.17 -12.05 -7.82
CA GLY A 47 -4.29 -12.36 -8.94
C GLY A 47 -3.69 -13.77 -8.86
N ALA A 48 -3.27 -14.19 -7.67
CA ALA A 48 -2.72 -15.52 -7.44
C ALA A 48 -3.66 -16.64 -7.88
N ARG A 49 -4.97 -16.47 -7.65
CA ARG A 49 -6.00 -17.48 -7.99
C ARG A 49 -6.55 -17.31 -9.39
N SER A 50 -6.37 -16.17 -10.01
CA SER A 50 -7.09 -15.75 -11.22
C SER A 50 -7.00 -16.76 -12.38
N VAL A 51 -5.85 -17.38 -12.60
CA VAL A 51 -5.64 -18.37 -13.66
C VAL A 51 -6.25 -19.73 -13.30
N VAL A 52 -6.07 -20.17 -12.06
CA VAL A 52 -6.56 -21.46 -11.58
C VAL A 52 -8.10 -21.48 -11.51
N ASP A 53 -8.70 -20.43 -10.97
CA ASP A 53 -10.16 -20.29 -10.84
C ASP A 53 -10.85 -20.19 -12.20
N ASN A 54 -10.15 -19.69 -13.24
CA ASN A 54 -10.63 -19.56 -14.60
C ASN A 54 -10.05 -20.60 -15.58
N ALA A 55 -9.60 -21.76 -15.09
CA ALA A 55 -8.99 -22.82 -15.90
C ALA A 55 -9.86 -23.25 -17.09
N ASN A 56 -11.19 -23.29 -16.91
CA ASN A 56 -12.13 -23.62 -17.99
C ASN A 56 -12.12 -22.60 -19.13
N LEU A 57 -11.88 -21.31 -18.83
CA LEU A 57 -11.75 -20.26 -19.84
C LEU A 57 -10.43 -20.41 -20.59
N VAL A 58 -9.35 -20.60 -19.83
CA VAL A 58 -7.99 -20.69 -20.36
C VAL A 58 -7.80 -21.91 -21.27
N THR A 59 -8.50 -23.02 -21.00
CA THR A 59 -8.38 -24.27 -21.78
C THR A 59 -9.29 -24.33 -23.02
N LYS A 60 -10.41 -23.59 -23.02
CA LYS A 60 -11.40 -23.67 -24.10
C LYS A 60 -11.32 -22.53 -25.12
N VAL A 61 -10.71 -21.42 -24.77
CA VAL A 61 -10.62 -20.23 -25.63
C VAL A 61 -9.16 -19.81 -25.74
N TYR A 62 -8.72 -19.49 -26.96
CA TYR A 62 -7.41 -18.88 -27.16
C TYR A 62 -7.44 -17.46 -26.56
N PHE A 63 -6.80 -17.30 -25.41
CA PHE A 63 -6.87 -16.09 -24.61
C PHE A 63 -5.50 -15.82 -23.93
N PRO A 64 -4.98 -14.58 -23.99
CA PRO A 64 -3.75 -14.23 -23.29
C PRO A 64 -3.94 -14.35 -21.77
N ARG A 65 -3.26 -15.32 -21.17
CA ARG A 65 -3.44 -15.70 -19.75
C ARG A 65 -3.04 -14.59 -18.78
N GLU A 66 -2.16 -13.67 -19.22
CA GLU A 66 -1.71 -12.53 -18.43
C GLU A 66 -2.85 -11.55 -18.09
N ILE A 67 -3.90 -11.51 -18.88
CA ILE A 67 -5.05 -10.62 -18.67
C ILE A 67 -5.75 -10.94 -17.34
N LEU A 68 -5.79 -12.19 -16.91
CA LEU A 68 -6.51 -12.60 -15.70
C LEU A 68 -5.91 -12.00 -14.41
N PRO A 69 -4.59 -12.09 -14.14
CA PRO A 69 -3.97 -11.42 -13.00
C PRO A 69 -4.07 -9.89 -13.11
N LEU A 70 -3.90 -9.32 -14.32
CA LEU A 70 -4.01 -7.88 -14.52
C LEU A 70 -5.44 -7.36 -14.31
N ALA A 71 -6.45 -8.11 -14.73
CA ALA A 71 -7.86 -7.79 -14.45
C ALA A 71 -8.16 -7.81 -12.94
N SER A 72 -7.50 -8.68 -12.17
CA SER A 72 -7.60 -8.70 -10.71
C SER A 72 -7.04 -7.43 -10.08
N VAL A 73 -5.92 -6.90 -10.61
CA VAL A 73 -5.37 -5.59 -10.20
C VAL A 73 -6.36 -4.46 -10.53
N GLY A 74 -6.98 -4.51 -11.72
CA GLY A 74 -8.00 -3.55 -12.12
C GLY A 74 -9.22 -3.56 -11.19
N ALA A 75 -9.71 -4.76 -10.82
CA ALA A 75 -10.82 -4.91 -9.88
C ALA A 75 -10.48 -4.33 -8.48
N ALA A 76 -9.29 -4.65 -7.95
CA ALA A 76 -8.83 -4.05 -6.70
C ALA A 76 -8.63 -2.52 -6.81
N GLY A 77 -8.32 -2.01 -8.01
CA GLY A 77 -8.27 -0.58 -8.32
C GLY A 77 -9.63 0.11 -8.15
N VAL A 78 -10.72 -0.54 -8.52
CA VAL A 78 -12.09 -0.03 -8.28
C VAL A 78 -12.38 0.05 -6.77
N ASP A 79 -11.99 -0.97 -6.01
CA ASP A 79 -12.12 -0.95 -4.55
C ASP A 79 -11.28 0.17 -3.92
N PHE A 80 -10.06 0.39 -4.44
CA PHE A 80 -9.20 1.50 -4.02
C PHE A 80 -9.85 2.86 -4.26
N LEU A 81 -10.46 3.09 -5.44
CA LEU A 81 -11.17 4.33 -5.74
C LEU A 81 -12.33 4.56 -4.77
N THR A 82 -13.11 3.52 -4.49
CA THR A 82 -14.21 3.58 -3.53
C THR A 82 -13.71 3.96 -2.13
N GLN A 83 -12.63 3.33 -1.66
CA GLN A 83 -12.01 3.64 -0.37
C GLN A 83 -11.43 5.05 -0.34
N SER A 84 -10.87 5.53 -1.47
CA SER A 84 -10.34 6.90 -1.61
C SER A 84 -11.45 7.94 -1.46
N ILE A 85 -12.63 7.70 -2.06
CA ILE A 85 -13.80 8.59 -1.92
C ILE A 85 -14.22 8.68 -0.45
N VAL A 86 -14.27 7.56 0.27
CA VAL A 86 -14.60 7.53 1.68
C VAL A 86 -13.58 8.34 2.50
N LEU A 87 -12.28 8.16 2.22
CA LEU A 87 -11.22 8.90 2.91
C LEU A 87 -11.32 10.41 2.65
N VAL A 88 -11.48 10.82 1.39
CA VAL A 88 -11.64 12.23 1.02
C VAL A 88 -12.89 12.83 1.67
N GLY A 89 -14.02 12.11 1.66
CA GLY A 89 -15.24 12.50 2.33
C GLY A 89 -15.06 12.70 3.84
N PHE A 90 -14.32 11.78 4.49
CA PHE A 90 -13.96 11.90 5.90
C PHE A 90 -13.10 13.14 6.15
N MET A 91 -12.07 13.36 5.34
CA MET A 91 -11.19 14.53 5.46
C MET A 91 -11.96 15.84 5.27
N ALA A 92 -12.88 15.89 4.31
CA ALA A 92 -13.73 17.06 4.07
C ALA A 92 -14.69 17.34 5.24
N ALA A 93 -15.35 16.29 5.79
CA ALA A 93 -16.26 16.41 6.92
C ALA A 93 -15.59 16.97 8.19
N PHE A 94 -14.34 16.58 8.43
CA PHE A 94 -13.56 17.04 9.58
C PHE A 94 -12.67 18.26 9.28
N ARG A 95 -12.82 18.88 8.11
CA ARG A 95 -12.07 20.07 7.65
C ARG A 95 -10.54 19.88 7.72
N TYR A 96 -10.06 18.69 7.45
CA TYR A 96 -8.62 18.47 7.29
C TYR A 96 -8.14 19.16 6.02
N GLY A 97 -7.16 20.07 6.17
CA GLY A 97 -6.55 20.73 5.03
C GLY A 97 -5.86 19.72 4.12
N VAL A 98 -6.36 19.55 2.90
CA VAL A 98 -5.88 18.54 1.93
C VAL A 98 -4.93 19.17 0.90
N LEU A 99 -4.90 20.49 0.76
CA LEU A 99 -4.19 21.17 -0.31
C LEU A 99 -2.75 21.54 0.07
N GLY A 100 -1.81 20.73 -0.41
CA GLY A 100 -0.39 21.04 -0.38
C GLY A 100 0.32 20.43 -1.58
N TRP A 101 1.50 20.91 -1.92
CA TRP A 101 2.36 20.36 -2.98
C TRP A 101 2.65 18.86 -2.80
N ASN A 102 2.53 18.34 -1.58
CA ASN A 102 2.68 16.92 -1.26
C ASN A 102 1.63 16.02 -1.95
N LEU A 103 0.49 16.58 -2.39
CA LEU A 103 -0.56 15.83 -3.09
C LEU A 103 -0.06 15.24 -4.43
N LEU A 104 0.95 15.88 -5.04
CA LEU A 104 1.59 15.38 -6.26
C LEU A 104 2.33 14.04 -6.06
N LEU A 105 2.60 13.64 -4.82
CA LEU A 105 3.15 12.32 -4.51
C LEU A 105 2.16 11.19 -4.77
N ILE A 106 0.84 11.44 -4.67
CA ILE A 106 -0.19 10.40 -4.83
C ILE A 106 -0.15 9.76 -6.23
N PRO A 107 -0.22 10.52 -7.34
CA PRO A 107 -0.17 9.90 -8.66
C PRO A 107 1.13 9.14 -8.91
N LEU A 108 2.27 9.66 -8.46
CA LEU A 108 3.56 8.98 -8.60
C LEU A 108 3.60 7.67 -7.79
N ALA A 109 3.15 7.72 -6.53
CA ALA A 109 3.07 6.56 -5.66
C ALA A 109 2.07 5.51 -6.19
N LEU A 110 0.93 5.97 -6.74
CA LEU A 110 -0.09 5.09 -7.32
C LEU A 110 0.42 4.37 -8.57
N VAL A 111 1.10 5.08 -9.47
CA VAL A 111 1.72 4.48 -10.66
C VAL A 111 2.75 3.42 -10.25
N GLY A 112 3.65 3.76 -9.33
CA GLY A 112 4.63 2.80 -8.79
C GLY A 112 3.97 1.57 -8.17
N LEU A 113 2.91 1.78 -7.38
CA LEU A 113 2.16 0.70 -6.75
C LEU A 113 1.48 -0.21 -7.77
N LEU A 114 0.79 0.37 -8.76
CA LEU A 114 0.09 -0.40 -9.80
C LEU A 114 1.06 -1.23 -10.64
N LEU A 115 2.20 -0.65 -11.04
CA LEU A 115 3.24 -1.37 -11.79
C LEU A 115 3.84 -2.51 -10.96
N PHE A 116 4.20 -2.24 -9.71
CA PHE A 116 4.76 -3.24 -8.81
C PHE A 116 3.78 -4.38 -8.55
N THR A 117 2.54 -4.02 -8.22
CA THR A 117 1.46 -4.98 -7.93
C THR A 117 1.15 -5.85 -9.16
N SER A 118 1.08 -5.25 -10.36
CA SER A 118 0.85 -5.98 -11.60
C SER A 118 1.96 -6.98 -11.90
N ALA A 119 3.23 -6.55 -11.78
CA ALA A 119 4.38 -7.42 -11.97
C ALA A 119 4.37 -8.60 -11.00
N PHE A 120 4.11 -8.31 -9.73
CA PHE A 120 4.11 -9.32 -8.67
C PHE A 120 2.90 -10.26 -8.77
N ALA A 121 1.72 -9.75 -9.15
CA ALA A 121 0.53 -10.56 -9.40
C ALA A 121 0.74 -11.58 -10.52
N LEU A 122 1.39 -11.18 -11.63
CA LEU A 122 1.77 -12.10 -12.70
C LEU A 122 2.71 -13.20 -12.19
N LEU A 123 3.76 -12.82 -11.45
CA LEU A 123 4.72 -13.81 -10.91
C LEU A 123 4.04 -14.81 -9.98
N VAL A 124 3.20 -14.33 -9.07
CA VAL A 124 2.49 -15.20 -8.11
C VAL A 124 1.45 -16.06 -8.81
N ALA A 125 0.75 -15.54 -9.81
CA ALA A 125 -0.17 -16.32 -10.63
C ALA A 125 0.55 -17.47 -11.34
N ALA A 126 1.71 -17.22 -11.95
CA ALA A 126 2.53 -18.25 -12.59
C ALA A 126 3.01 -19.31 -11.59
N LEU A 127 3.43 -18.92 -10.40
CA LEU A 127 3.83 -19.82 -9.34
C LEU A 127 2.66 -20.66 -8.84
N ASN A 128 1.46 -20.08 -8.73
CA ASN A 128 0.28 -20.78 -8.24
C ASN A 128 -0.24 -21.85 -9.23
N VAL A 129 -0.01 -21.66 -10.53
CA VAL A 129 -0.28 -22.68 -11.54
C VAL A 129 0.65 -23.89 -11.35
N GLN A 130 1.93 -23.65 -11.04
CA GLN A 130 2.92 -24.74 -10.84
C GLN A 130 2.80 -25.38 -9.45
N TYR A 131 2.61 -24.56 -8.43
CA TYR A 131 2.59 -24.96 -7.03
C TYR A 131 1.31 -24.46 -6.38
N ARG A 132 0.30 -25.32 -6.26
CA ARG A 132 -1.03 -24.98 -5.70
C ARG A 132 -0.98 -24.41 -4.26
N ASP A 133 0.10 -24.69 -3.55
CA ASP A 133 0.31 -24.22 -2.18
C ASP A 133 0.75 -22.75 -2.09
N THR A 134 1.11 -22.14 -3.23
CA THR A 134 1.55 -20.74 -3.35
C THR A 134 0.54 -19.78 -2.73
N GLN A 135 -0.76 -20.06 -2.85
CA GLN A 135 -1.82 -19.21 -2.29
C GLN A 135 -1.75 -19.16 -0.76
N HIS A 136 -1.50 -20.27 -0.10
CA HIS A 136 -1.38 -20.31 1.38
C HIS A 136 -0.11 -19.62 1.84
N LEU A 137 1.01 -19.87 1.13
CA LEU A 137 2.28 -19.18 1.41
C LEU A 137 2.17 -17.67 1.20
N LEU A 138 1.46 -17.22 0.16
CA LEU A 138 1.21 -15.81 -0.09
C LEU A 138 0.44 -15.16 1.06
N THR A 139 -0.58 -15.82 1.60
CA THR A 139 -1.36 -15.29 2.72
C THR A 139 -0.48 -15.05 3.94
N LEU A 140 0.39 -16.01 4.26
CA LEU A 140 1.36 -15.87 5.37
C LEU A 140 2.40 -14.79 5.07
N ALA A 141 2.91 -14.73 3.85
CA ALA A 141 3.86 -13.70 3.43
C ALA A 141 3.26 -12.30 3.51
N LEU A 142 2.01 -12.11 3.08
CA LEU A 142 1.30 -10.83 3.19
C LEU A 142 1.09 -10.41 4.64
N LEU A 143 0.81 -11.35 5.56
CA LEU A 143 0.69 -11.06 6.98
C LEU A 143 2.01 -10.50 7.54
N VAL A 144 3.13 -11.15 7.24
CA VAL A 144 4.45 -10.68 7.68
C VAL A 144 4.80 -9.34 7.01
N TRP A 145 4.54 -9.21 5.72
CA TRP A 145 4.81 -7.99 4.95
C TRP A 145 4.01 -6.79 5.45
N PHE A 146 2.76 -6.99 5.91
CA PHE A 146 1.96 -5.95 6.54
C PHE A 146 2.68 -5.33 7.75
N TRP A 147 3.25 -6.15 8.62
CA TRP A 147 4.00 -5.69 9.78
C TRP A 147 5.37 -5.09 9.43
N LEU A 148 5.96 -5.46 8.30
CA LEU A 148 7.17 -4.83 7.78
C LEU A 148 6.90 -3.47 7.10
N THR A 149 5.65 -3.14 6.87
CA THR A 149 5.22 -1.88 6.24
C THR A 149 4.61 -0.95 7.30
N PRO A 150 4.97 0.36 7.36
CA PRO A 150 4.51 1.27 8.40
C PRO A 150 3.05 1.73 8.18
N VAL A 151 2.12 0.79 8.16
CA VAL A 151 0.70 1.07 7.98
C VAL A 151 0.07 1.51 9.30
N VAL A 152 0.29 0.72 10.37
CA VAL A 152 -0.40 0.88 11.66
C VAL A 152 0.41 1.68 12.67
N TYR A 153 1.74 1.67 12.54
CA TYR A 153 2.64 2.33 13.48
C TYR A 153 3.34 3.54 12.84
N PRO A 154 3.65 4.59 13.62
CA PRO A 154 4.35 5.77 13.12
C PRO A 154 5.71 5.43 12.51
N SER A 155 5.92 5.85 11.27
CA SER A 155 7.18 5.60 10.55
C SER A 155 8.40 6.26 11.22
N ALA A 156 8.18 7.33 11.99
CA ALA A 156 9.24 7.97 12.79
C ALA A 156 9.83 7.04 13.85
N LEU A 157 9.04 6.12 14.44
CA LEU A 157 9.52 5.15 15.43
C LEU A 157 10.54 4.18 14.83
N VAL A 158 10.26 3.69 13.62
CA VAL A 158 11.20 2.82 12.88
C VAL A 158 12.48 3.58 12.56
N TRP A 159 12.34 4.84 12.12
CA TRP A 159 13.47 5.69 11.78
C TRP A 159 14.37 6.00 12.97
N ALA A 160 13.81 6.17 14.16
CA ALA A 160 14.56 6.41 15.39
C ALA A 160 15.19 5.13 15.96
N GLY A 161 14.47 3.98 15.90
CA GLY A 161 14.88 2.74 16.57
C GLY A 161 15.86 1.88 15.77
N ILE A 162 15.80 1.92 14.43
CA ILE A 162 16.50 0.95 13.57
C ILE A 162 17.52 1.66 12.66
N HIS A 163 18.52 2.34 13.22
CA HIS A 163 19.56 3.02 12.44
C HIS A 163 20.29 2.08 11.46
N ARG A 164 20.58 0.86 11.89
CA ARG A 164 21.37 -0.12 11.12
C ARG A 164 20.58 -0.76 9.98
N PHE A 165 19.24 -0.84 10.07
CA PHE A 165 18.39 -1.53 9.12
C PHE A 165 17.50 -0.58 8.28
N ARG A 166 17.78 0.74 8.28
CA ARG A 166 17.04 1.72 7.46
C ARG A 166 17.04 1.37 5.99
N PHE A 167 18.16 0.84 5.50
CA PHE A 167 18.28 0.42 4.11
C PHE A 167 17.30 -0.72 3.77
N LEU A 168 17.17 -1.71 4.65
CA LEU A 168 16.24 -2.83 4.45
C LEU A 168 14.77 -2.36 4.45
N TYR A 169 14.47 -1.35 5.27
CA TYR A 169 13.15 -0.75 5.34
C TYR A 169 12.81 0.02 4.06
N LEU A 170 13.74 0.83 3.55
CA LEU A 170 13.59 1.57 2.30
C LEU A 170 13.75 0.68 1.05
N ALA A 171 14.24 -0.54 1.18
CA ALA A 171 14.25 -1.53 0.11
C ALA A 171 12.86 -2.17 -0.13
N ASN A 172 11.88 -1.91 0.76
CA ASN A 172 10.51 -2.38 0.61
C ASN A 172 9.69 -1.41 -0.25
N PRO A 173 9.38 -1.74 -1.53
CA PRO A 173 8.67 -0.83 -2.43
C PRO A 173 7.29 -0.40 -1.90
N VAL A 174 6.62 -1.32 -1.18
CA VAL A 174 5.29 -1.03 -0.60
C VAL A 174 5.40 -0.05 0.56
N ALA A 175 6.48 -0.12 1.35
CA ALA A 175 6.71 0.84 2.43
C ALA A 175 6.94 2.25 1.87
N ASP A 176 7.71 2.39 0.79
CA ASP A 176 7.95 3.68 0.14
C ASP A 176 6.66 4.30 -0.40
N VAL A 177 5.80 3.47 -1.02
CA VAL A 177 4.48 3.91 -1.49
C VAL A 177 3.60 4.35 -0.32
N VAL A 178 3.53 3.55 0.75
CA VAL A 178 2.76 3.89 1.97
C VAL A 178 3.24 5.20 2.58
N LEU A 179 4.56 5.40 2.69
CA LEU A 179 5.14 6.67 3.14
C LEU A 179 4.75 7.84 2.23
N GLY A 180 4.68 7.61 0.91
CA GLY A 180 4.21 8.59 -0.07
C GLY A 180 2.77 9.02 0.18
N PHE A 181 1.85 8.06 0.36
CA PHE A 181 0.45 8.33 0.68
C PHE A 181 0.28 9.02 2.03
N GLN A 182 0.95 8.53 3.07
CA GLN A 182 0.92 9.14 4.40
C GLN A 182 1.44 10.58 4.38
N ARG A 183 2.54 10.84 3.66
CA ARG A 183 3.07 12.19 3.52
C ARG A 183 2.17 13.12 2.73
N ALA A 184 1.52 12.61 1.69
CA ALA A 184 0.60 13.39 0.87
C ALA A 184 -0.66 13.80 1.64
N LEU A 185 -1.24 12.87 2.40
CA LEU A 185 -2.54 13.06 3.05
C LEU A 185 -2.43 13.51 4.51
N TYR A 186 -1.46 13.00 5.25
CA TYR A 186 -1.25 13.33 6.66
C TYR A 186 -0.16 14.41 6.87
N GLY A 187 0.72 14.64 5.90
CA GLY A 187 1.83 15.57 5.99
C GLY A 187 1.43 17.03 6.26
N VAL A 188 0.18 17.40 5.98
CA VAL A 188 -0.37 18.73 6.28
C VAL A 188 -0.59 18.93 7.79
N VAL A 189 -0.76 17.84 8.55
CA VAL A 189 -1.04 17.85 10.00
C VAL A 189 0.21 17.62 10.83
N SER A 190 1.30 17.16 10.24
CA SER A 190 2.59 16.89 10.89
C SER A 190 3.62 18.03 10.62
N PRO A 191 4.34 18.58 11.60
CA PRO A 191 4.53 18.07 12.96
C PRO A 191 3.42 18.50 13.92
N THR A 192 3.07 17.64 14.86
CA THR A 192 2.01 17.92 15.81
C THR A 192 2.59 18.35 17.13
N VAL A 193 2.10 19.46 17.63
CA VAL A 193 2.41 19.96 18.96
C VAL A 193 1.44 19.34 19.95
N VAL A 194 1.93 18.49 20.84
CA VAL A 194 1.14 17.88 21.89
C VAL A 194 1.49 18.53 23.22
N HIS A 195 0.49 19.06 23.90
CA HIS A 195 0.62 19.59 25.26
C HIS A 195 0.45 18.42 26.24
N GLN A 196 1.54 17.86 26.74
CA GLN A 196 1.52 16.86 27.80
C GLN A 196 2.13 17.43 29.08
N GLY A 197 1.32 17.58 30.14
CA GLY A 197 1.80 17.98 31.45
C GLY A 197 2.52 19.32 31.51
N GLY A 198 2.09 20.33 30.74
CA GLY A 198 2.71 21.67 30.71
C GLY A 198 3.99 21.77 29.88
N LYS A 199 4.47 20.67 29.28
CA LYS A 199 5.58 20.68 28.30
C LYS A 199 5.02 20.58 26.88
N VAL A 200 5.53 21.45 26.01
CA VAL A 200 5.28 21.43 24.58
C VAL A 200 6.24 20.44 23.96
N THR A 201 5.72 19.27 23.54
CA THR A 201 6.54 18.27 22.85
C THR A 201 6.07 18.16 21.42
N THR A 202 6.98 18.36 20.47
CA THR A 202 6.71 18.12 19.05
C THR A 202 6.85 16.63 18.76
N ILE A 203 5.76 15.97 18.40
CA ILE A 203 5.77 14.56 18.01
C ILE A 203 5.83 14.50 16.48
N HIS A 204 6.88 13.91 15.96
CA HIS A 204 7.02 13.59 14.54
C HIS A 204 6.44 12.20 14.31
N VAL A 205 5.33 12.12 13.57
CA VAL A 205 4.67 10.85 13.21
C VAL A 205 5.28 10.27 11.94
N LEU A 206 5.63 11.15 11.00
CA LEU A 206 6.25 10.78 9.73
C LEU A 206 7.77 10.69 9.86
N ALA A 207 8.38 9.75 9.14
CA ALA A 207 9.83 9.67 9.03
C ALA A 207 10.40 10.98 8.44
N PRO A 208 11.55 11.47 8.95
CA PRO A 208 12.18 12.72 8.49
C PRO A 208 12.89 12.50 7.13
N VAL A 209 12.17 12.01 6.15
CA VAL A 209 12.65 11.81 4.77
C VAL A 209 12.39 13.09 3.99
N SER A 210 13.38 13.63 3.29
CA SER A 210 13.18 14.81 2.44
C SER A 210 12.22 14.50 1.28
N LEU A 211 11.51 15.52 0.80
CA LEU A 211 10.57 15.35 -0.33
C LEU A 211 11.29 14.83 -1.58
N GLY A 212 12.47 15.39 -1.89
CA GLY A 212 13.26 14.97 -3.05
C GLY A 212 13.72 13.50 -2.96
N TRP A 213 14.13 13.06 -1.77
CA TRP A 213 14.51 11.67 -1.54
C TRP A 213 13.31 10.73 -1.73
N LEU A 214 12.12 11.09 -1.24
CA LEU A 214 10.91 10.30 -1.39
C LEU A 214 10.47 10.20 -2.86
N VAL A 215 10.54 11.32 -3.61
CA VAL A 215 10.28 11.32 -5.05
C VAL A 215 11.26 10.41 -5.80
N MET A 216 12.53 10.42 -5.41
CA MET A 216 13.54 9.54 -6.01
C MET A 216 13.25 8.06 -5.71
N LEU A 217 12.87 7.72 -4.47
CA LEU A 217 12.48 6.35 -4.10
C LEU A 217 11.25 5.89 -4.88
N LEU A 218 10.19 6.70 -4.92
CA LEU A 218 8.97 6.38 -5.68
C LEU A 218 9.25 6.25 -7.19
N GLY A 219 10.12 7.09 -7.73
CA GLY A 219 10.60 6.99 -9.11
C GLY A 219 11.36 5.68 -9.35
N ALA A 220 12.25 5.30 -8.44
CA ALA A 220 12.98 4.03 -8.51
C ALA A 220 12.04 2.82 -8.43
N VAL A 221 11.02 2.87 -7.54
CA VAL A 221 9.96 1.85 -7.47
C VAL A 221 9.21 1.76 -8.79
N ALA A 222 8.79 2.89 -9.38
CA ALA A 222 8.05 2.89 -10.64
C ALA A 222 8.89 2.30 -11.80
N VAL A 223 10.15 2.74 -11.95
CA VAL A 223 11.04 2.26 -13.02
C VAL A 223 11.39 0.78 -12.81
N GLY A 224 11.79 0.39 -11.60
CA GLY A 224 12.12 -1.01 -11.28
C GLY A 224 10.92 -1.94 -11.50
N SER A 225 9.73 -1.47 -11.12
CA SER A 225 8.48 -2.22 -11.32
C SER A 225 8.09 -2.33 -12.79
N ALA A 226 8.32 -1.30 -13.61
CA ALA A 226 8.06 -1.35 -15.04
C ALA A 226 8.98 -2.38 -15.74
N VAL A 227 10.27 -2.42 -15.37
CA VAL A 227 11.21 -3.45 -15.86
C VAL A 227 10.77 -4.85 -15.42
N MET A 228 10.41 -5.01 -14.15
CA MET A 228 9.93 -6.28 -13.61
C MET A 228 8.64 -6.76 -14.32
N LEU A 229 7.72 -5.83 -14.60
CA LEU A 229 6.50 -6.13 -15.34
C LEU A 229 6.79 -6.58 -16.77
N GLY A 230 7.69 -5.88 -17.47
CA GLY A 230 8.12 -6.26 -18.82
C GLY A 230 8.73 -7.66 -18.85
N LEU A 231 9.60 -7.99 -17.89
CA LEU A 231 10.20 -9.33 -17.75
C LEU A 231 9.17 -10.40 -17.40
N ALA A 232 8.20 -10.08 -16.54
CA ALA A 232 7.12 -10.99 -16.17
C ALA A 232 6.24 -11.29 -17.38
N CYS A 233 5.81 -10.29 -18.14
CA CYS A 233 5.02 -10.47 -19.36
C CYS A 233 5.80 -11.28 -20.40
N TRP A 234 7.07 -10.95 -20.64
CA TRP A 234 7.92 -11.71 -21.59
C TRP A 234 8.05 -13.17 -21.19
N ARG A 235 8.26 -13.46 -19.92
CA ARG A 235 8.36 -14.83 -19.40
C ARG A 235 7.03 -15.59 -19.48
N PHE A 236 5.91 -14.89 -19.29
CA PHE A 236 4.58 -15.48 -19.40
C PHE A 236 4.23 -15.86 -20.84
N SER A 237 4.61 -14.98 -21.80
CA SER A 237 4.35 -15.22 -23.23
C SER A 237 5.25 -16.28 -23.86
N THR A 238 6.44 -16.55 -23.28
CA THR A 238 7.41 -17.51 -23.83
C THR A 238 7.32 -18.91 -23.24
N LYS A 239 6.57 -19.11 -22.14
CA LYS A 239 6.34 -20.42 -21.56
C LYS A 239 4.92 -20.87 -21.84
N ASP A 240 4.77 -21.96 -22.62
CA ASP A 240 3.53 -22.70 -22.72
C ASP A 240 3.28 -23.41 -21.38
N TYR A 241 2.38 -22.85 -20.57
CA TYR A 241 1.89 -23.47 -19.34
C TYR A 241 0.63 -24.27 -19.62
#